data_9d200ea1a67e0188628b041ad78f009f
#
_entry.id   9d200ea1a67e0188628b041ad78f009f
#
_cell.length_a   1.000
_cell.length_b   1.000
_cell.length_c   1.000
_cell.angle_alpha   90.00
_cell.angle_beta   90.00
_cell.angle_gamma   90.00
#
_symmetry.space_group_name_H-M   'P 1'
#
loop_
_entity.id
_entity.type
_entity.pdbx_description
1 polymer ?
#
loop_
_entity_poly.entity_id
_entity_poly.type
_entity_poly.pdbx_seq_one_letter_code
_entity_poly.pdbx_strand_id
1 'polypeptide(L)'
;MKATEARLLDFLKRSQQFVIPIYQRTYSWTEQQCRQLWDDIIRAGKRDDISAHFIGSVVYIEQGLYQVSGISPLLVIDGQQRLTTAMLLIEALSRHLGEDEVFDGFSAMKLRNYYLLNPYESGEKGFKLLLTETDKDSLLALIKQRPMPENYSHRIMENFTFFDEQIAKLGDDLIPLCRGLAKLLIVDVALNRGQDNPQLIFESMNSTGKALSQADLVRNFILMGLEPEHQTRLYEDHWRPMEVAFGQQGYSEYFDSFMRHYLGNDSNLLIVFYVQIMPDDFVMQLHRF
;
A
#
# COMPACT_ATOMS: atom_id res chain seq x y z
N MET A 1 4.49 12.21 16.16
CA MET A 1 3.83 10.92 15.86
C MET A 1 2.60 10.73 16.74
N LYS A 2 1.48 10.31 16.18
CA LYS A 2 0.25 9.96 16.91
C LYS A 2 -0.18 8.55 16.46
N ALA A 3 -0.35 7.63 17.40
CA ALA A 3 -0.81 6.29 17.16
C ALA A 3 -2.15 6.05 17.88
N THR A 4 -3.15 5.55 17.17
CA THR A 4 -4.47 5.27 17.71
C THR A 4 -5.01 3.96 17.16
N GLU A 5 -5.77 3.22 17.96
CA GLU A 5 -6.53 2.08 17.47
C GLU A 5 -7.70 2.57 16.60
N ALA A 6 -7.92 1.92 15.49
CA ALA A 6 -9.02 2.23 14.59
C ALA A 6 -9.57 0.96 13.92
N ARG A 7 -10.88 0.91 13.69
CA ARG A 7 -11.44 -0.09 12.79
C ARG A 7 -11.01 0.22 11.37
N LEU A 8 -10.60 -0.81 10.62
CA LEU A 8 -10.14 -0.63 9.24
C LEU A 8 -11.18 0.10 8.38
N LEU A 9 -12.43 -0.28 8.47
CA LEU A 9 -13.50 0.34 7.69
C LEU A 9 -13.72 1.81 8.06
N ASP A 10 -13.66 2.16 9.36
CA ASP A 10 -13.78 3.57 9.80
C ASP A 10 -12.58 4.40 9.31
N PHE A 11 -11.39 3.80 9.29
CA PHE A 11 -10.19 4.43 8.74
C PHE A 11 -10.33 4.70 7.24
N LEU A 12 -10.79 3.73 6.45
CA LEU A 12 -10.97 3.86 5.00
C LEU A 12 -12.12 4.80 4.63
N LYS A 13 -13.16 4.91 5.49
CA LYS A 13 -14.34 5.76 5.24
C LYS A 13 -14.02 7.25 5.26
N ARG A 14 -12.93 7.67 5.89
CA ARG A 14 -12.53 9.09 5.94
C ARG A 14 -12.40 9.67 4.52
N SER A 15 -12.73 10.95 4.37
CA SER A 15 -12.61 11.68 3.10
C SER A 15 -11.14 12.00 2.81
N GLN A 16 -10.35 10.98 2.53
CA GLN A 16 -8.90 11.05 2.31
C GLN A 16 -8.51 10.17 1.14
N GLN A 17 -7.34 10.40 0.59
CA GLN A 17 -6.74 9.56 -0.43
C GLN A 17 -5.41 9.01 0.10
N PHE A 18 -5.27 7.69 0.07
CA PHE A 18 -4.02 7.01 0.40
C PHE A 18 -3.18 6.93 -0.87
N VAL A 19 -1.97 7.45 -0.82
CA VAL A 19 -1.04 7.44 -1.95
C VAL A 19 0.18 6.62 -1.57
N ILE A 20 0.46 5.60 -2.35
CA ILE A 20 1.69 4.82 -2.21
C ILE A 20 2.80 5.57 -2.95
N PRO A 21 3.86 6.02 -2.24
CA PRO A 21 4.97 6.71 -2.88
C PRO A 21 5.70 5.84 -3.90
N ILE A 22 6.30 6.48 -4.90
CA ILE A 22 6.99 5.81 -6.01
C ILE A 22 8.17 4.94 -5.56
N TYR A 23 8.76 5.22 -4.41
CA TYR A 23 9.86 4.44 -3.85
C TYR A 23 9.42 3.19 -3.09
N GLN A 24 8.12 3.00 -2.87
CA GLN A 24 7.60 1.77 -2.27
C GLN A 24 7.61 0.65 -3.32
N ARG A 25 7.84 -0.59 -2.85
CA ARG A 25 7.76 -1.76 -3.73
C ARG A 25 6.35 -1.93 -4.29
N THR A 26 6.23 -2.56 -5.44
CA THR A 26 4.95 -2.98 -6.00
C THR A 26 4.22 -3.97 -5.08
N TYR A 27 2.94 -4.18 -5.34
CA TYR A 27 2.12 -5.14 -4.59
C TYR A 27 2.66 -6.57 -4.76
N SER A 28 2.97 -7.23 -3.65
CA SER A 28 3.73 -8.48 -3.64
C SER A 28 3.15 -9.59 -2.75
N TRP A 29 2.01 -9.38 -2.10
CA TRP A 29 1.33 -10.45 -1.39
C TRP A 29 0.89 -11.52 -2.37
N THR A 30 1.09 -12.78 -1.96
CA THR A 30 0.67 -13.95 -2.73
C THR A 30 -0.69 -14.44 -2.23
N GLU A 31 -1.26 -15.41 -2.90
CA GLU A 31 -2.48 -16.07 -2.46
C GLU A 31 -2.37 -16.57 -1.00
N GLN A 32 -1.18 -16.96 -0.54
CA GLN A 32 -0.97 -17.45 0.82
C GLN A 32 -1.34 -16.38 1.87
N GLN A 33 -0.87 -15.14 1.70
CA GLN A 33 -1.20 -14.04 2.62
C GLN A 33 -2.68 -13.64 2.50
N CYS A 34 -3.22 -13.65 1.28
CA CYS A 34 -4.64 -13.38 1.04
C CYS A 34 -5.54 -14.44 1.69
N ARG A 35 -5.16 -15.71 1.60
CA ARG A 35 -5.86 -16.83 2.24
C ARG A 35 -5.82 -16.72 3.76
N GLN A 36 -4.67 -16.38 4.34
CA GLN A 36 -4.58 -16.17 5.78
C GLN A 36 -5.52 -15.04 6.24
N LEU A 37 -5.51 -13.90 5.54
CA LEU A 37 -6.41 -12.79 5.85
C LEU A 37 -7.88 -13.19 5.70
N TRP A 38 -8.22 -13.93 4.64
CA TRP A 38 -9.56 -14.46 4.41
C TRP A 38 -10.03 -15.36 5.56
N ASP A 39 -9.21 -16.34 5.94
CA ASP A 39 -9.53 -17.28 7.00
C ASP A 39 -9.70 -16.58 8.35
N ASP A 40 -8.88 -15.57 8.63
CA ASP A 40 -8.97 -14.74 9.83
C ASP A 40 -10.27 -13.93 9.85
N ILE A 41 -10.68 -13.33 8.72
CA ILE A 41 -11.94 -12.59 8.58
C ILE A 41 -13.13 -13.52 8.80
N ILE A 42 -13.18 -14.65 8.12
CA ILE A 42 -14.28 -15.61 8.24
C ILE A 42 -14.36 -16.17 9.67
N ARG A 43 -13.23 -16.48 10.29
CA ARG A 43 -13.16 -16.92 11.69
C ARG A 43 -13.72 -15.86 12.63
N ALA A 44 -13.30 -14.60 12.48
CA ALA A 44 -13.77 -13.48 13.30
C ALA A 44 -15.27 -13.23 13.10
N GLY A 45 -15.77 -13.38 11.88
CA GLY A 45 -17.18 -13.17 11.56
C GLY A 45 -18.11 -14.26 12.07
N LYS A 46 -17.63 -15.51 12.15
CA LYS A 46 -18.40 -16.66 12.66
C LYS A 46 -18.43 -16.75 14.20
N ARG A 47 -17.55 -16.04 14.91
CA ARG A 47 -17.39 -16.14 16.35
C ARG A 47 -17.82 -14.85 17.04
N ASP A 48 -18.80 -14.92 17.92
CA ASP A 48 -19.29 -13.77 18.67
C ASP A 48 -18.36 -13.38 19.84
N ASP A 49 -17.54 -14.32 20.33
CA ASP A 49 -16.51 -14.07 21.34
C ASP A 49 -15.29 -13.30 20.82
N ILE A 50 -15.11 -13.19 19.51
CA ILE A 50 -14.09 -12.34 18.90
C ILE A 50 -14.72 -10.97 18.61
N SER A 51 -14.38 -9.97 19.43
CA SER A 51 -14.86 -8.58 19.26
C SER A 51 -14.08 -7.81 18.20
N ALA A 52 -12.82 -8.16 17.98
CA ALA A 52 -11.90 -7.49 17.07
C ALA A 52 -10.78 -8.42 16.61
N HIS A 53 -10.25 -8.18 15.39
CA HIS A 53 -9.09 -8.87 14.84
C HIS A 53 -8.06 -7.87 14.34
N PHE A 54 -6.88 -7.88 14.93
CA PHE A 54 -5.80 -6.96 14.59
C PHE A 54 -5.02 -7.46 13.37
N ILE A 55 -4.89 -6.60 12.36
CA ILE A 55 -4.21 -6.92 11.09
C ILE A 55 -2.90 -6.15 10.87
N GLY A 56 -2.45 -5.38 11.83
CA GLY A 56 -1.19 -4.60 11.78
C GLY A 56 -1.42 -3.09 11.77
N SER A 57 -0.34 -2.34 11.49
CA SER A 57 -0.36 -0.88 11.45
C SER A 57 -0.53 -0.34 10.02
N VAL A 58 -1.03 0.89 9.92
CA VAL A 58 -0.94 1.73 8.73
C VAL A 58 -0.27 3.03 9.14
N VAL A 59 0.89 3.30 8.57
CA VAL A 59 1.71 4.48 8.87
C VAL A 59 1.70 5.42 7.68
N TYR A 60 1.43 6.68 7.91
CA TYR A 60 1.37 7.66 6.84
C TYR A 60 1.81 9.06 7.30
N ILE A 61 2.14 9.89 6.32
CA ILE A 61 2.42 11.32 6.48
C ILE A 61 1.31 12.11 5.81
N GLU A 62 0.78 13.11 6.50
CA GLU A 62 -0.12 14.08 5.90
C GLU A 62 0.67 15.05 5.00
N GLN A 63 0.30 15.15 3.71
CA GLN A 63 0.90 16.10 2.79
C GLN A 63 0.24 17.47 2.92
N GLY A 64 0.94 18.42 3.56
CA GLY A 64 0.63 19.84 3.48
C GLY A 64 -0.34 20.39 4.51
N LEU A 65 -0.53 21.71 4.46
CA LEU A 65 -1.54 22.44 5.21
C LEU A 65 -2.94 22.01 4.73
N TYR A 66 -3.87 21.89 5.67
CA TYR A 66 -5.27 21.60 5.40
C TYR A 66 -5.79 22.43 4.23
N GLN A 67 -6.08 21.79 3.10
CA GLN A 67 -6.83 22.42 2.03
C GLN A 67 -8.30 22.41 2.41
N VAL A 68 -8.88 23.59 2.62
CA VAL A 68 -10.30 23.76 3.00
C VAL A 68 -11.25 23.23 1.92
N SER A 69 -10.78 23.04 0.68
CA SER A 69 -11.59 22.72 -0.50
C SER A 69 -11.10 21.49 -1.29
N GLY A 70 -10.55 20.48 -0.63
CA GLY A 70 -10.08 19.29 -1.35
C GLY A 70 -9.68 18.15 -0.42
N ILE A 71 -9.54 16.95 -1.01
CA ILE A 71 -9.04 15.78 -0.32
C ILE A 71 -7.52 15.91 -0.13
N SER A 72 -7.07 15.83 1.12
CA SER A 72 -5.65 15.81 1.43
C SER A 72 -5.10 14.40 1.22
N PRO A 73 -4.07 14.21 0.36
CA PRO A 73 -3.43 12.92 0.20
C PRO A 73 -2.62 12.55 1.44
N LEU A 74 -2.70 11.28 1.83
CA LEU A 74 -1.90 10.65 2.87
C LEU A 74 -0.84 9.79 2.21
N LEU A 75 0.44 10.13 2.37
CA LEU A 75 1.54 9.30 1.89
C LEU A 75 1.72 8.11 2.82
N VAL A 76 1.45 6.92 2.31
CA VAL A 76 1.58 5.67 3.08
C VAL A 76 3.04 5.26 3.17
N ILE A 77 3.55 5.15 4.39
CA ILE A 77 4.92 4.73 4.69
C ILE A 77 4.98 3.23 4.98
N ASP A 78 3.99 2.69 5.70
CA ASP A 78 3.83 1.25 5.91
C ASP A 78 2.35 0.85 5.86
N GLY A 79 2.09 -0.41 5.54
CA GLY A 79 0.74 -0.96 5.44
C GLY A 79 0.17 -1.02 4.03
N GLN A 80 0.94 -0.66 2.99
CA GLN A 80 0.49 -0.66 1.60
C GLN A 80 -0.08 -2.02 1.15
N GLN A 81 0.59 -3.12 1.50
CA GLN A 81 0.15 -4.47 1.10
C GLN A 81 -1.24 -4.78 1.69
N ARG A 82 -1.44 -4.45 2.97
CA ARG A 82 -2.71 -4.63 3.70
C ARG A 82 -3.82 -3.78 3.10
N LEU A 83 -3.54 -2.50 2.84
CA LEU A 83 -4.51 -1.59 2.21
C LEU A 83 -4.91 -2.09 0.83
N THR A 84 -3.94 -2.44 -0.01
CA THR A 84 -4.20 -2.97 -1.35
C THR A 84 -5.06 -4.23 -1.28
N THR A 85 -4.69 -5.19 -0.43
CA THR A 85 -5.44 -6.44 -0.27
C THR A 85 -6.87 -6.19 0.24
N ALA A 86 -7.05 -5.26 1.19
CA ALA A 86 -8.37 -4.88 1.66
C ALA A 86 -9.23 -4.27 0.53
N MET A 87 -8.64 -3.41 -0.32
CA MET A 87 -9.36 -2.85 -1.47
C MET A 87 -9.77 -3.93 -2.48
N LEU A 88 -8.91 -4.90 -2.76
CA LEU A 88 -9.24 -6.02 -3.64
C LEU A 88 -10.40 -6.85 -3.08
N LEU A 89 -10.36 -7.19 -1.79
CA LEU A 89 -11.44 -7.92 -1.12
C LEU A 89 -12.76 -7.14 -1.12
N ILE A 90 -12.72 -5.83 -0.80
CA ILE A 90 -13.91 -4.97 -0.78
C ILE A 90 -14.50 -4.82 -2.20
N GLU A 91 -13.65 -4.67 -3.23
CA GLU A 91 -14.14 -4.63 -4.61
C GLU A 91 -14.77 -5.96 -5.02
N ALA A 92 -14.14 -7.11 -4.72
CA ALA A 92 -14.72 -8.41 -4.97
C ALA A 92 -16.05 -8.57 -4.25
N LEU A 93 -16.13 -8.25 -2.94
CA LEU A 93 -17.38 -8.32 -2.18
C LEU A 93 -18.45 -7.41 -2.77
N SER A 94 -18.10 -6.19 -3.20
CA SER A 94 -19.05 -5.24 -3.78
C SER A 94 -19.72 -5.78 -5.06
N ARG A 95 -19.08 -6.70 -5.79
CA ARG A 95 -19.65 -7.32 -7.00
C ARG A 95 -20.64 -8.43 -6.71
N HIS A 96 -20.56 -9.04 -5.53
CA HIS A 96 -21.45 -10.10 -5.07
C HIS A 96 -22.64 -9.59 -4.23
N LEU A 97 -22.58 -8.34 -3.77
CA LEU A 97 -23.68 -7.70 -3.05
C LEU A 97 -24.68 -7.03 -4.01
N GLY A 98 -25.95 -7.05 -3.63
CA GLY A 98 -27.02 -6.30 -4.29
C GLY A 98 -27.08 -4.83 -3.82
N GLU A 99 -28.17 -4.16 -4.22
CA GLU A 99 -28.49 -2.79 -3.77
C GLU A 99 -28.93 -2.75 -2.30
N ASP A 100 -29.64 -3.77 -1.85
CA ASP A 100 -30.10 -3.91 -0.49
C ASP A 100 -28.95 -4.28 0.46
N GLU A 101 -29.05 -3.84 1.71
CA GLU A 101 -28.07 -4.19 2.73
C GLU A 101 -28.26 -5.63 3.20
N VAL A 102 -27.21 -6.44 3.04
CA VAL A 102 -27.15 -7.82 3.55
C VAL A 102 -26.82 -7.81 5.05
N PHE A 103 -26.04 -6.85 5.49
CA PHE A 103 -25.64 -6.61 6.87
C PHE A 103 -25.44 -5.10 7.07
N ASP A 104 -25.52 -4.60 8.29
CA ASP A 104 -25.42 -3.17 8.62
C ASP A 104 -24.25 -2.46 7.93
N GLY A 105 -24.58 -1.54 7.04
CA GLY A 105 -23.61 -0.79 6.23
C GLY A 105 -23.04 -1.53 5.01
N PHE A 106 -23.42 -2.78 4.72
CA PHE A 106 -22.90 -3.58 3.62
C PHE A 106 -23.91 -3.73 2.47
N SER A 107 -23.78 -2.88 1.46
CA SER A 107 -24.38 -3.02 0.13
C SER A 107 -23.34 -2.66 -0.93
N ALA A 108 -23.55 -3.07 -2.18
CA ALA A 108 -22.64 -2.79 -3.28
C ALA A 108 -22.27 -1.30 -3.37
N MET A 109 -23.27 -0.44 -3.37
CA MET A 109 -23.11 1.00 -3.46
C MET A 109 -22.34 1.59 -2.26
N LYS A 110 -22.66 1.15 -1.03
CA LYS A 110 -21.98 1.65 0.17
C LYS A 110 -20.52 1.22 0.22
N LEU A 111 -20.21 -0.04 -0.12
CA LEU A 111 -18.83 -0.50 -0.16
C LEU A 111 -18.00 0.34 -1.14
N ARG A 112 -18.52 0.58 -2.33
CA ARG A 112 -17.82 1.36 -3.34
C ARG A 112 -17.64 2.82 -2.93
N ASN A 113 -18.69 3.49 -2.49
CA ASN A 113 -18.66 4.93 -2.21
C ASN A 113 -17.93 5.28 -0.90
N TYR A 114 -17.90 4.38 0.08
CA TYR A 114 -17.24 4.67 1.35
C TYR A 114 -15.78 4.21 1.38
N TYR A 115 -15.44 3.11 0.70
CA TYR A 115 -14.15 2.46 0.91
C TYR A 115 -13.26 2.43 -0.34
N LEU A 116 -13.83 2.50 -1.54
CA LEU A 116 -13.06 2.43 -2.79
C LEU A 116 -12.95 3.78 -3.49
N LEU A 117 -14.01 4.60 -3.40
CA LEU A 117 -14.14 5.84 -4.15
C LEU A 117 -14.26 7.06 -3.22
N ASN A 118 -13.89 8.20 -3.77
CA ASN A 118 -14.26 9.53 -3.31
C ASN A 118 -15.26 10.10 -4.31
N PRO A 119 -16.57 9.88 -4.12
CA PRO A 119 -17.58 10.06 -5.17
C PRO A 119 -17.78 11.51 -5.64
N TYR A 120 -17.29 12.46 -4.87
CA TYR A 120 -17.36 13.89 -5.22
C TYR A 120 -16.11 14.43 -5.90
N GLU A 121 -15.11 13.55 -6.13
CA GLU A 121 -13.86 13.91 -6.78
C GLU A 121 -13.75 13.29 -8.17
N SER A 122 -12.95 13.93 -9.04
CA SER A 122 -12.72 13.47 -10.41
C SER A 122 -11.29 13.00 -10.65
N GLY A 123 -11.08 12.24 -11.73
CA GLY A 123 -9.76 11.72 -12.08
C GLY A 123 -9.21 10.75 -11.03
N GLU A 124 -7.93 10.82 -10.74
CA GLU A 124 -7.27 9.97 -9.75
C GLU A 124 -7.72 10.27 -8.32
N LYS A 125 -8.12 11.52 -8.00
CA LYS A 125 -8.64 11.89 -6.69
C LYS A 125 -9.95 11.19 -6.34
N GLY A 126 -10.66 10.69 -7.35
CA GLY A 126 -11.89 9.90 -7.17
C GLY A 126 -11.68 8.51 -6.57
N PHE A 127 -10.44 8.11 -6.27
CA PHE A 127 -10.12 6.81 -5.65
C PHE A 127 -9.52 6.98 -4.27
N LYS A 128 -9.86 6.07 -3.37
CA LYS A 128 -9.32 6.05 -2.00
C LYS A 128 -7.86 5.65 -1.94
N LEU A 129 -7.41 4.76 -2.83
CA LEU A 129 -6.03 4.28 -2.87
C LEU A 129 -5.44 4.49 -4.26
N LEU A 130 -4.27 5.14 -4.31
CA LEU A 130 -3.42 5.21 -5.50
C LEU A 130 -2.16 4.39 -5.24
N LEU A 131 -1.95 3.40 -6.08
CA LEU A 131 -0.73 2.62 -6.16
C LEU A 131 0.25 3.26 -7.14
N THR A 132 1.37 2.60 -7.38
CA THR A 132 2.37 3.01 -8.36
C THR A 132 2.33 2.13 -9.60
N GLU A 133 2.76 2.66 -10.74
CA GLU A 133 2.98 1.92 -11.99
C GLU A 133 1.80 1.03 -12.43
N THR A 134 2.13 -0.20 -12.86
CA THR A 134 1.16 -1.19 -13.37
C THR A 134 0.12 -1.60 -12.32
N ASP A 135 0.48 -1.56 -11.03
CA ASP A 135 -0.46 -1.84 -9.93
C ASP A 135 -1.56 -0.77 -9.88
N LYS A 136 -1.20 0.52 -10.09
CA LYS A 136 -2.17 1.62 -10.16
C LYS A 136 -3.19 1.38 -11.25
N ASP A 137 -2.74 1.23 -12.49
CA ASP A 137 -3.63 1.11 -13.62
C ASP A 137 -4.53 -0.13 -13.51
N SER A 138 -3.98 -1.23 -12.98
CA SER A 138 -4.71 -2.45 -12.74
C SER A 138 -5.80 -2.29 -11.66
N LEU A 139 -5.48 -1.69 -10.53
CA LEU A 139 -6.44 -1.44 -9.46
C LEU A 139 -7.55 -0.49 -9.92
N LEU A 140 -7.18 0.60 -10.62
CA LEU A 140 -8.16 1.56 -11.14
C LEU A 140 -9.08 0.94 -12.19
N ALA A 141 -8.56 0.07 -13.08
CA ALA A 141 -9.35 -0.67 -14.04
C ALA A 141 -10.33 -1.62 -13.34
N LEU A 142 -9.89 -2.36 -12.31
CA LEU A 142 -10.74 -3.23 -11.48
C LEU A 142 -11.88 -2.44 -10.83
N ILE A 143 -11.57 -1.36 -10.12
CA ILE A 143 -12.57 -0.57 -9.42
C ILE A 143 -13.54 0.11 -10.40
N LYS A 144 -13.08 0.55 -11.57
CA LYS A 144 -13.94 1.10 -12.63
C LYS A 144 -14.67 0.05 -13.44
N GLN A 145 -14.41 -1.24 -13.20
CA GLN A 145 -14.96 -2.35 -13.95
C GLN A 145 -14.71 -2.20 -15.47
N ARG A 146 -13.49 -1.79 -15.82
CA ARG A 146 -13.04 -1.62 -17.20
C ARG A 146 -12.14 -2.78 -17.62
N PRO A 147 -11.94 -2.99 -18.92
CA PRO A 147 -10.92 -3.93 -19.39
C PRO A 147 -9.56 -3.62 -18.80
N MET A 148 -8.81 -4.67 -18.45
CA MET A 148 -7.45 -4.54 -17.96
C MET A 148 -6.55 -3.90 -19.01
N PRO A 149 -5.57 -3.07 -18.60
CA PRO A 149 -4.56 -2.58 -19.51
C PRO A 149 -3.72 -3.74 -20.07
N GLU A 150 -3.03 -3.52 -21.18
CA GLU A 150 -2.19 -4.54 -21.82
C GLU A 150 -1.09 -5.04 -20.86
N ASN A 151 -0.45 -4.09 -20.13
CA ASN A 151 0.55 -4.38 -19.10
C ASN A 151 -0.09 -4.29 -17.71
N TYR A 152 -0.90 -5.26 -17.33
CA TYR A 152 -1.52 -5.27 -16.01
C TYR A 152 -0.67 -6.02 -14.97
N SER A 153 -0.90 -5.71 -13.71
CA SER A 153 -0.30 -6.41 -12.57
C SER A 153 -0.94 -7.79 -12.38
N HIS A 154 -0.20 -8.85 -12.73
CA HIS A 154 -0.65 -10.22 -12.51
C HIS A 154 -1.00 -10.47 -11.05
N ARG A 155 -0.23 -9.91 -10.11
CA ARG A 155 -0.45 -10.09 -8.67
C ARG A 155 -1.77 -9.48 -8.18
N ILE A 156 -2.13 -8.30 -8.68
CA ILE A 156 -3.44 -7.67 -8.42
C ILE A 156 -4.56 -8.59 -8.91
N MET A 157 -4.44 -9.11 -10.14
CA MET A 157 -5.47 -9.97 -10.73
C MET A 157 -5.59 -11.32 -10.04
N GLU A 158 -4.49 -12.00 -9.76
CA GLU A 158 -4.48 -13.29 -9.05
C GLU A 158 -5.21 -13.18 -7.70
N ASN A 159 -4.86 -12.17 -6.92
CA ASN A 159 -5.43 -11.99 -5.60
C ASN A 159 -6.87 -11.51 -5.63
N PHE A 160 -7.24 -10.67 -6.60
CA PHE A 160 -8.64 -10.32 -6.84
C PHE A 160 -9.47 -11.55 -7.20
N THR A 161 -9.00 -12.35 -8.17
CA THR A 161 -9.67 -13.60 -8.58
C THR A 161 -9.81 -14.58 -7.42
N PHE A 162 -8.77 -14.71 -6.59
CA PHE A 162 -8.84 -15.50 -5.37
C PHE A 162 -10.02 -15.08 -4.48
N PHE A 163 -10.15 -13.79 -4.17
CA PHE A 163 -11.25 -13.30 -3.32
C PHE A 163 -12.62 -13.49 -3.99
N ASP A 164 -12.73 -13.19 -5.28
CA ASP A 164 -13.96 -13.35 -6.04
C ASP A 164 -14.45 -14.81 -6.01
N GLU A 165 -13.55 -15.77 -6.24
CA GLU A 165 -13.86 -17.20 -6.14
C GLU A 165 -14.22 -17.65 -4.71
N GLN A 166 -13.54 -17.12 -3.69
CA GLN A 166 -13.88 -17.49 -2.31
C GLN A 166 -15.25 -16.94 -1.90
N ILE A 167 -15.61 -15.73 -2.33
CA ILE A 167 -16.93 -15.14 -2.09
C ILE A 167 -18.00 -15.93 -2.82
N ALA A 168 -17.77 -16.28 -4.10
CA ALA A 168 -18.70 -17.11 -4.87
C ALA A 168 -19.01 -18.46 -4.19
N LYS A 169 -18.04 -19.06 -3.49
CA LYS A 169 -18.23 -20.31 -2.72
C LYS A 169 -19.11 -20.14 -1.49
N LEU A 170 -19.24 -18.93 -0.95
CA LEU A 170 -20.14 -18.66 0.18
C LEU A 170 -21.62 -18.61 -0.26
N GLY A 171 -21.89 -18.41 -1.56
CA GLY A 171 -23.23 -18.23 -2.09
C GLY A 171 -23.92 -17.01 -1.43
N ASP A 172 -25.14 -17.21 -0.94
CA ASP A 172 -25.94 -16.13 -0.33
C ASP A 172 -25.54 -15.81 1.11
N ASP A 173 -24.73 -16.65 1.78
CA ASP A 173 -24.33 -16.44 3.19
C ASP A 173 -23.09 -15.55 3.31
N LEU A 174 -23.22 -14.26 3.00
CA LEU A 174 -22.16 -13.26 3.09
C LEU A 174 -22.05 -12.60 4.47
N ILE A 175 -22.97 -12.88 5.40
CA ILE A 175 -23.01 -12.27 6.74
C ILE A 175 -21.70 -12.52 7.52
N PRO A 176 -21.12 -13.73 7.56
CA PRO A 176 -19.87 -13.95 8.26
C PRO A 176 -18.72 -13.13 7.71
N LEU A 177 -18.64 -12.94 6.39
CA LEU A 177 -17.62 -12.10 5.75
C LEU A 177 -17.79 -10.63 6.13
N CYS A 178 -19.01 -10.10 6.04
CA CYS A 178 -19.33 -8.72 6.42
C CYS A 178 -19.02 -8.44 7.90
N ARG A 179 -19.44 -9.33 8.80
CA ARG A 179 -19.15 -9.24 10.24
C ARG A 179 -17.64 -9.29 10.51
N GLY A 180 -16.91 -10.17 9.84
CA GLY A 180 -15.47 -10.30 9.99
C GLY A 180 -14.74 -9.05 9.54
N LEU A 181 -15.08 -8.49 8.37
CA LEU A 181 -14.55 -7.22 7.89
C LEU A 181 -14.81 -6.06 8.86
N ALA A 182 -16.01 -5.98 9.45
CA ALA A 182 -16.35 -4.96 10.43
C ALA A 182 -15.53 -5.06 11.73
N LYS A 183 -14.95 -6.24 12.03
CA LYS A 183 -14.13 -6.50 13.23
C LYS A 183 -12.64 -6.26 13.01
N LEU A 184 -12.19 -5.93 11.78
CA LEU A 184 -10.77 -5.68 11.52
C LEU A 184 -10.29 -4.41 12.21
N LEU A 185 -9.20 -4.52 12.95
CA LEU A 185 -8.52 -3.40 13.62
C LEU A 185 -7.13 -3.18 13.05
N ILE A 186 -6.75 -1.91 13.03
CA ILE A 186 -5.40 -1.44 12.72
C ILE A 186 -4.89 -0.52 13.82
N VAL A 187 -3.59 -0.33 13.88
CA VAL A 187 -2.99 0.85 14.51
C VAL A 187 -2.80 1.91 13.43
N ASP A 188 -3.57 2.98 13.55
CA ASP A 188 -3.53 4.18 12.71
C ASP A 188 -2.42 5.10 13.23
N VAL A 189 -1.33 5.27 12.45
CA VAL A 189 -0.12 6.01 12.84
C VAL A 189 0.09 7.19 11.91
N ALA A 190 -0.24 8.39 12.40
CA ALA A 190 0.03 9.64 11.70
C ALA A 190 1.39 10.21 12.10
N LEU A 191 2.26 10.48 11.12
CA LEU A 191 3.56 11.12 11.28
C LEU A 191 3.45 12.61 10.99
N ASN A 192 4.12 13.42 11.81
CA ASN A 192 4.21 14.85 11.62
C ASN A 192 5.43 15.21 10.77
N ARG A 193 5.19 15.84 9.62
CA ARG A 193 6.26 16.35 8.76
C ARG A 193 7.15 17.34 9.53
N GLY A 194 8.46 17.12 9.50
CA GLY A 194 9.46 17.98 10.16
C GLY A 194 9.71 17.70 11.66
N GLN A 195 8.95 16.78 12.30
CA GLN A 195 9.19 16.35 13.68
C GLN A 195 9.58 14.87 13.77
N ASP A 196 8.95 14.05 12.96
CA ASP A 196 9.20 12.61 12.92
C ASP A 196 10.14 12.30 11.75
N ASN A 197 11.05 11.34 11.93
CA ASN A 197 11.86 10.81 10.85
C ASN A 197 11.16 9.59 10.23
N PRO A 198 10.55 9.74 9.04
CA PRO A 198 9.76 8.65 8.42
C PRO A 198 10.61 7.42 8.13
N GLN A 199 11.89 7.61 7.80
CA GLN A 199 12.80 6.54 7.45
C GLN A 199 13.13 5.66 8.65
N LEU A 200 13.50 6.23 9.80
CA LEU A 200 13.77 5.45 11.00
C LEU A 200 12.53 4.67 11.46
N ILE A 201 11.34 5.28 11.29
CA ILE A 201 10.07 4.63 11.62
C ILE A 201 9.81 3.48 10.65
N PHE A 202 10.00 3.70 9.34
CA PHE A 202 9.86 2.68 8.31
C PHE A 202 10.77 1.48 8.56
N GLU A 203 12.06 1.71 8.86
CA GLU A 203 13.03 0.65 9.17
C GLU A 203 12.62 -0.14 10.42
N SER A 204 12.19 0.55 11.48
CA SER A 204 11.78 -0.10 12.73
C SER A 204 10.52 -0.96 12.58
N MET A 205 9.56 -0.53 11.77
CA MET A 205 8.28 -1.23 11.57
C MET A 205 8.37 -2.40 10.59
N ASN A 206 9.24 -2.31 9.58
CA ASN A 206 9.45 -3.40 8.62
C ASN A 206 10.17 -4.62 9.21
N SER A 207 10.74 -4.51 10.40
CA SER A 207 11.34 -5.66 11.10
C SER A 207 10.34 -6.77 11.44
N THR A 208 9.03 -6.49 11.42
CA THR A 208 7.95 -7.44 11.81
C THR A 208 7.12 -7.97 10.63
N GLY A 209 7.35 -7.48 9.39
CA GLY A 209 6.60 -7.87 8.18
C GLY A 209 7.37 -8.81 7.25
N LYS A 210 6.89 -8.93 5.98
CA LYS A 210 7.69 -9.56 4.91
C LYS A 210 8.96 -8.74 4.73
N ALA A 211 10.11 -9.35 5.01
CA ALA A 211 11.41 -8.69 4.94
C ALA A 211 11.56 -7.92 3.61
N LEU A 212 11.99 -6.68 3.72
CA LEU A 212 12.42 -5.90 2.57
C LEU A 212 13.78 -6.40 2.11
N SER A 213 13.99 -6.39 0.79
CA SER A 213 15.34 -6.60 0.26
C SER A 213 16.25 -5.43 0.61
N GLN A 214 17.56 -5.64 0.56
CA GLN A 214 18.52 -4.55 0.71
C GLN A 214 18.31 -3.46 -0.36
N ALA A 215 17.94 -3.87 -1.57
CA ALA A 215 17.60 -2.96 -2.66
C ALA A 215 16.41 -2.05 -2.28
N ASP A 216 15.34 -2.61 -1.68
CA ASP A 216 14.20 -1.83 -1.21
C ASP A 216 14.60 -0.83 -0.13
N LEU A 217 15.43 -1.25 0.83
CA LEU A 217 15.90 -0.38 1.92
C LEU A 217 16.71 0.79 1.38
N VAL A 218 17.65 0.54 0.46
CA VAL A 218 18.48 1.58 -0.14
C VAL A 218 17.65 2.52 -1.01
N ARG A 219 16.73 1.99 -1.84
CA ARG A 219 15.81 2.80 -2.63
C ARG A 219 15.00 3.74 -1.75
N ASN A 220 14.41 3.21 -0.69
CA ASN A 220 13.60 4.00 0.23
C ASN A 220 14.45 5.05 0.95
N PHE A 221 15.66 4.69 1.37
CA PHE A 221 16.58 5.63 2.02
C PHE A 221 16.91 6.82 1.12
N ILE A 222 17.27 6.56 -0.12
CA ILE A 222 17.66 7.61 -1.08
C ILE A 222 16.44 8.48 -1.44
N LEU A 223 15.32 7.85 -1.80
CA LEU A 223 14.20 8.57 -2.38
C LEU A 223 13.30 9.25 -1.35
N MET A 224 13.14 8.67 -0.15
CA MET A 224 12.23 9.22 0.86
C MET A 224 12.64 10.61 1.35
N GLY A 225 13.94 10.93 1.34
CA GLY A 225 14.48 12.23 1.76
C GLY A 225 14.37 13.34 0.70
N LEU A 226 13.97 13.03 -0.55
CA LEU A 226 13.95 13.98 -1.65
C LEU A 226 12.58 14.66 -1.80
N GLU A 227 12.58 15.85 -2.43
CA GLU A 227 11.36 16.49 -2.88
C GLU A 227 10.67 15.67 -3.99
N PRO A 228 9.31 15.70 -4.12
CA PRO A 228 8.56 14.81 -5.00
C PRO A 228 9.01 14.83 -6.47
N GLU A 229 9.37 15.99 -7.01
CA GLU A 229 9.86 16.12 -8.40
C GLU A 229 11.20 15.42 -8.61
N HIS A 230 12.10 15.54 -7.62
CA HIS A 230 13.40 14.88 -7.64
C HIS A 230 13.26 13.37 -7.39
N GLN A 231 12.35 12.95 -6.51
CA GLN A 231 12.02 11.54 -6.31
C GLN A 231 11.62 10.86 -7.63
N THR A 232 10.65 11.46 -8.33
CA THR A 232 10.10 10.92 -9.57
C THR A 232 11.18 10.83 -10.63
N ARG A 233 11.93 11.93 -10.86
CA ARG A 233 13.00 11.96 -11.86
C ARG A 233 14.07 10.93 -11.57
N LEU A 234 14.57 10.83 -10.33
CA LEU A 234 15.63 9.88 -9.97
C LEU A 234 15.16 8.44 -10.11
N TYR A 235 13.91 8.18 -9.74
CA TYR A 235 13.31 6.85 -9.89
C TYR A 235 13.13 6.47 -11.35
N GLU A 236 12.51 7.32 -12.16
CA GLU A 236 12.19 7.01 -13.56
C GLU A 236 13.44 6.98 -14.46
N ASP A 237 14.38 7.91 -14.26
CA ASP A 237 15.55 8.03 -15.13
C ASP A 237 16.64 7.01 -14.79
N HIS A 238 16.74 6.57 -13.53
CA HIS A 238 17.88 5.75 -13.09
C HIS A 238 17.46 4.46 -12.40
N TRP A 239 16.57 4.53 -11.40
CA TRP A 239 16.26 3.36 -10.56
C TRP A 239 15.43 2.32 -11.31
N ARG A 240 14.33 2.75 -11.89
CA ARG A 240 13.41 1.88 -12.65
C ARG A 240 14.08 1.17 -13.82
N PRO A 241 14.92 1.81 -14.66
CA PRO A 241 15.67 1.11 -15.70
C PRO A 241 16.55 -0.02 -15.16
N MET A 242 17.17 0.16 -13.98
CA MET A 242 17.93 -0.93 -13.34
C MET A 242 17.01 -2.08 -12.92
N GLU A 243 15.88 -1.80 -12.27
CA GLU A 243 14.92 -2.84 -11.84
C GLU A 243 14.38 -3.64 -13.03
N VAL A 244 14.07 -2.96 -14.13
CA VAL A 244 13.58 -3.60 -15.37
C VAL A 244 14.66 -4.44 -16.04
N ALA A 245 15.90 -3.95 -16.11
CA ALA A 245 17.00 -4.64 -16.78
C ALA A 245 17.37 -5.98 -16.10
N PHE A 246 17.22 -6.07 -14.77
CA PHE A 246 17.53 -7.27 -13.99
C PHE A 246 16.31 -8.14 -13.68
N GLY A 247 15.09 -7.67 -13.95
CA GLY A 247 13.88 -8.24 -13.41
C GLY A 247 13.77 -8.05 -11.89
N GLN A 248 12.57 -8.00 -11.34
CA GLN A 248 12.37 -7.69 -9.91
C GLN A 248 13.12 -8.65 -8.97
N GLN A 249 13.10 -9.94 -9.26
CA GLN A 249 13.77 -10.96 -8.45
C GLN A 249 15.28 -10.95 -8.67
N GLY A 250 15.72 -10.93 -9.92
CA GLY A 250 17.15 -10.90 -10.27
C GLY A 250 17.84 -9.62 -9.81
N TYR A 251 17.17 -8.47 -9.83
CA TYR A 251 17.69 -7.22 -9.30
C TYR A 251 17.96 -7.29 -7.81
N SER A 252 17.01 -7.79 -7.03
CA SER A 252 17.17 -7.95 -5.59
C SER A 252 18.34 -8.87 -5.23
N GLU A 253 18.44 -10.04 -5.89
CA GLU A 253 19.51 -11.00 -5.67
C GLU A 253 20.89 -10.45 -6.10
N TYR A 254 20.93 -9.76 -7.24
CA TYR A 254 22.15 -9.12 -7.73
C TYR A 254 22.60 -8.01 -6.78
N PHE A 255 21.69 -7.15 -6.37
CA PHE A 255 21.98 -6.03 -5.48
C PHE A 255 22.44 -6.53 -4.11
N ASP A 256 21.78 -7.52 -3.53
CA ASP A 256 22.19 -8.15 -2.28
C ASP A 256 23.56 -8.83 -2.37
N SER A 257 23.86 -9.44 -3.51
CA SER A 257 25.18 -10.05 -3.78
C SER A 257 26.25 -9.00 -3.94
N PHE A 258 25.98 -7.93 -4.70
CA PHE A 258 26.88 -6.79 -4.88
C PHE A 258 27.17 -6.13 -3.53
N MET A 259 26.13 -5.85 -2.75
CA MET A 259 26.27 -5.24 -1.43
C MET A 259 27.16 -6.08 -0.51
N ARG A 260 26.92 -7.38 -0.44
CA ARG A 260 27.73 -8.30 0.36
C ARG A 260 29.17 -8.42 -0.09
N HIS A 261 29.41 -8.42 -1.41
CA HIS A 261 30.73 -8.65 -1.97
C HIS A 261 31.63 -7.41 -1.88
N TYR A 262 31.09 -6.22 -2.18
CA TYR A 262 31.89 -4.99 -2.30
C TYR A 262 31.93 -4.15 -1.03
N LEU A 263 31.03 -4.37 -0.08
CA LEU A 263 30.76 -3.38 0.95
C LEU A 263 30.83 -3.94 2.37
N GLY A 264 30.84 -5.26 2.49
CA GLY A 264 30.87 -5.88 3.81
C GLY A 264 29.68 -5.43 4.69
N ASN A 265 29.80 -5.63 6.01
CA ASN A 265 28.78 -5.22 6.97
C ASN A 265 28.90 -3.76 7.42
N ASP A 266 29.78 -2.95 6.81
CA ASP A 266 30.06 -1.58 7.25
C ASP A 266 29.17 -0.56 6.55
N SER A 267 28.53 0.28 7.38
CA SER A 267 27.57 1.32 7.02
C SER A 267 28.09 2.48 6.15
N ASN A 268 29.35 2.46 5.75
CA ASN A 268 29.99 3.52 4.95
C ASN A 268 29.60 3.52 3.45
N LEU A 269 28.73 2.63 3.07
CA LEU A 269 28.30 2.39 1.71
C LEU A 269 27.54 3.52 1.07
N LEU A 270 26.66 4.12 1.81
CA LEU A 270 25.86 5.23 1.34
C LEU A 270 26.70 6.34 0.74
N ILE A 271 27.87 6.59 1.31
CA ILE A 271 28.80 7.64 0.84
C ILE A 271 29.39 7.29 -0.54
N VAL A 272 29.72 6.03 -0.80
CA VAL A 272 30.32 5.61 -2.09
C VAL A 272 29.29 5.60 -3.22
N PHE A 273 28.07 5.15 -2.94
CA PHE A 273 26.97 5.20 -3.91
C PHE A 273 26.58 6.64 -4.28
N TYR A 274 26.65 7.52 -3.31
CA TYR A 274 26.37 8.95 -3.44
C TYR A 274 27.32 9.68 -4.38
N VAL A 275 28.61 9.42 -4.25
CA VAL A 275 29.67 10.17 -4.98
C VAL A 275 29.82 9.69 -6.42
N GLN A 276 29.51 8.44 -6.75
CA GLN A 276 29.76 7.87 -8.06
C GLN A 276 28.56 7.84 -9.03
N ILE A 277 27.33 7.90 -8.51
CA ILE A 277 26.11 7.72 -9.33
C ILE A 277 25.26 8.99 -9.45
N MET A 278 25.46 9.96 -8.56
CA MET A 278 24.68 11.19 -8.57
C MET A 278 25.36 12.32 -9.34
N PRO A 279 24.66 13.02 -10.22
CA PRO A 279 25.14 14.30 -10.77
C PRO A 279 25.41 15.32 -9.66
N ASP A 280 26.42 16.19 -9.85
CA ASP A 280 26.91 17.16 -8.87
C ASP A 280 25.82 18.02 -8.20
N ASP A 281 24.72 18.30 -8.90
CA ASP A 281 23.58 19.07 -8.39
C ASP A 281 22.80 18.38 -7.26
N PHE A 282 22.86 17.06 -7.17
CA PHE A 282 22.20 16.26 -6.15
C PHE A 282 22.99 16.14 -4.86
N VAL A 283 24.32 16.16 -4.97
CA VAL A 283 25.24 16.07 -3.80
C VAL A 283 25.05 17.27 -2.87
N MET A 284 24.76 18.45 -3.43
CA MET A 284 24.58 19.69 -2.66
C MET A 284 23.32 19.72 -1.79
N GLN A 285 22.25 19.00 -2.14
CA GLN A 285 21.00 19.01 -1.36
C GLN A 285 21.03 18.07 -0.16
N LEU A 286 21.86 17.03 -0.22
CA LEU A 286 21.96 16.00 0.81
C LEU A 286 22.92 16.33 1.95
N HIS A 287 23.81 17.30 1.75
CA HIS A 287 24.64 17.89 2.83
C HIS A 287 23.86 18.82 3.77
N ARG A 288 22.54 18.99 3.57
CA ARG A 288 21.68 19.81 4.43
C ARG A 288 20.87 19.04 5.48
N PHE A 289 21.10 17.73 5.59
CA PHE A 289 20.47 16.88 6.62
C PHE A 289 21.58 16.27 7.55
#